data_0960bee49b4ed0b517545bd63827a170
#
_entry.id   0960bee49b4ed0b517545bd63827a170
#
_cell.length_a   1.000
_cell.length_b   1.000
_cell.length_c   1.000
_cell.angle_alpha   90.00
_cell.angle_beta   90.00
_cell.angle_gamma   90.00
#
_symmetry.space_group_name_H-M   'P 1'
#
loop_
_entity.id
_entity.type
_entity.pdbx_description
1 polymer ?
#
loop_
_entity_poly.entity_id
_entity_poly.type
_entity_poly.pdbx_seq_one_letter_code
_entity_poly.pdbx_strand_id
1 'polypeptide(L)'
;MAANKKVDLRIQRTKDSIRKTFEEMICEMDYEQISIKELAQRARINRKTFYLHYNTLDDLLREIQNEMAQNFIKRTQGLERPRDMDKITR
;
A
#
# COMPACT_ATOMS: atom_id res chain seq x y z
N MET A 1 0.26 26.66 -1.06
CA MET A 1 0.85 25.55 -1.80
C MET A 1 1.97 24.89 -1.05
N ALA A 2 2.95 25.64 -0.61
CA ALA A 2 4.06 25.04 0.12
C ALA A 2 3.59 24.34 1.38
N ALA A 3 2.67 24.94 2.11
CA ALA A 3 2.15 24.36 3.34
C ALA A 3 1.42 23.06 3.03
N ASN A 4 0.68 23.04 1.93
CA ASN A 4 -0.04 21.83 1.54
C ASN A 4 0.92 20.70 1.19
N LYS A 5 2.01 21.03 0.56
CA LYS A 5 3.01 20.03 0.22
C LYS A 5 3.59 19.40 1.47
N LYS A 6 3.86 20.20 2.49
CA LYS A 6 4.38 19.67 3.74
C LYS A 6 3.40 18.72 4.38
N VAL A 7 2.14 19.11 4.41
CA VAL A 7 1.09 18.26 4.97
C VAL A 7 0.99 16.98 4.18
N ASP A 8 1.01 17.09 2.87
CA ASP A 8 0.95 15.92 2.01
C ASP A 8 2.11 14.97 2.24
N LEU A 9 3.30 15.52 2.44
CA LEU A 9 4.47 14.70 2.69
C LEU A 9 4.36 13.94 4.00
N ARG A 10 3.83 14.59 5.03
CA ARG A 10 3.64 13.92 6.31
C ARG A 10 2.65 12.78 6.17
N ILE A 11 1.54 13.06 5.50
CA ILE A 11 0.52 12.04 5.29
C ILE A 11 1.10 10.89 4.50
N GLN A 12 1.87 11.21 3.47
CA GLN A 12 2.46 10.18 2.63
C GLN A 12 3.45 9.33 3.42
N ARG A 13 4.26 9.95 4.24
CA ARG A 13 5.24 9.21 5.04
C ARG A 13 4.54 8.28 6.02
N THR A 14 3.47 8.77 6.65
CA THR A 14 2.73 7.95 7.59
C THR A 14 2.11 6.76 6.86
N LYS A 15 1.50 7.00 5.73
CA LYS A 15 0.90 5.91 4.95
C LYS A 15 1.96 4.92 4.47
N ASP A 16 3.10 5.44 4.04
CA ASP A 16 4.19 4.57 3.61
C ASP A 16 4.67 3.68 4.76
N SER A 17 4.79 4.26 5.95
CA SER A 17 5.20 3.50 7.11
C SER A 17 4.20 2.41 7.43
N ILE A 18 2.92 2.74 7.40
CA ILE A 18 1.86 1.77 7.66
C ILE A 18 1.92 0.64 6.64
N ARG A 19 2.04 0.98 5.37
CA ARG A 19 2.04 -0.03 4.32
C ARG A 19 3.26 -0.91 4.37
N LYS A 20 4.42 -0.31 4.59
CA LYS A 20 5.64 -1.08 4.68
C LYS A 20 5.59 -2.06 5.85
N THR A 21 5.13 -1.58 7.00
CA THR A 21 5.01 -2.43 8.16
C THR A 21 4.04 -3.57 7.91
N PHE A 22 2.90 -3.25 7.28
CA PHE A 22 1.91 -4.27 6.96
C PHE A 22 2.48 -5.32 6.02
N GLU A 23 3.24 -4.89 5.01
CA GLU A 23 3.85 -5.82 4.08
C GLU A 23 4.83 -6.75 4.79
N GLU A 24 5.59 -6.22 5.73
CA GLU A 24 6.49 -7.04 6.52
C GLU A 24 5.73 -8.05 7.35
N MET A 25 4.62 -7.63 7.94
CA MET A 25 3.84 -8.51 8.78
C MET A 25 3.18 -9.62 7.97
N ILE A 26 2.75 -9.33 6.76
CA ILE A 26 2.16 -10.36 5.90
C ILE A 26 3.18 -11.44 5.58
N CYS A 27 4.44 -11.07 5.49
CA CYS A 27 5.50 -12.04 5.24
C CYS A 27 5.79 -12.91 6.45
N GLU A 28 5.47 -12.40 7.64
CA GLU A 28 5.77 -13.12 8.89
C GLU A 28 4.62 -13.96 9.40
N MET A 29 3.40 -13.54 9.13
CA MET A 29 2.23 -14.20 9.70
C MET A 29 1.06 -14.10 8.75
N ASP A 30 0.03 -14.88 9.02
CA ASP A 30 -1.17 -14.85 8.20
C ASP A 30 -1.92 -13.54 8.40
N TYR A 31 -2.59 -13.11 7.34
CA TYR A 31 -3.37 -11.88 7.40
C TYR A 31 -4.34 -11.88 8.57
N GLU A 32 -4.93 -13.03 8.84
CA GLU A 32 -5.92 -13.14 9.90
C GLU A 32 -5.34 -12.92 11.29
N GLN A 33 -4.04 -13.07 11.42
CA GLN A 33 -3.36 -12.89 12.70
C GLN A 33 -2.92 -11.45 12.92
N ILE A 34 -2.97 -10.62 11.89
CA ILE A 34 -2.54 -9.24 12.00
C ILE A 34 -3.62 -8.42 12.67
N SER A 35 -3.23 -7.65 13.68
CA SER A 35 -4.15 -6.73 14.35
C SER A 35 -3.70 -5.30 14.10
N ILE A 36 -4.68 -4.39 14.12
CA ILE A 36 -4.37 -2.97 13.95
C ILE A 36 -3.49 -2.50 15.11
N LYS A 37 -3.73 -3.03 16.30
CA LYS A 37 -2.93 -2.66 17.46
C LYS A 37 -1.46 -2.98 17.23
N GLU A 38 -1.18 -4.20 16.81
CA GLU A 38 0.21 -4.60 16.58
C GLU A 38 0.82 -3.84 15.41
N LEU A 39 0.05 -3.65 14.35
CA LEU A 39 0.52 -2.89 13.21
C LEU A 39 0.91 -1.47 13.61
N ALA A 40 0.05 -0.81 14.38
CA ALA A 40 0.33 0.54 14.82
C ALA A 40 1.59 0.57 15.68
N GLN A 41 1.76 -0.40 16.57
CA GLN A 41 2.93 -0.45 17.42
C GLN A 41 4.20 -0.59 16.59
N ARG A 42 4.19 -1.49 15.62
CA ARG A 42 5.36 -1.68 14.79
C ARG A 42 5.66 -0.49 13.90
N ALA A 43 4.62 0.19 13.43
CA ALA A 43 4.80 1.37 12.60
C ALA A 43 5.08 2.62 13.42
N ARG A 44 5.06 2.49 14.75
CA ARG A 44 5.35 3.57 15.68
C ARG A 44 4.35 4.71 15.56
N ILE A 45 3.10 4.36 15.42
CA ILE A 45 2.00 5.31 15.41
C ILE A 45 0.97 4.81 16.41
N ASN A 46 0.01 5.67 16.77
CA ASN A 46 -1.08 5.18 17.59
C ASN A 46 -2.23 4.77 16.67
N ARG A 47 -3.19 4.06 17.27
CA ARG A 47 -4.30 3.54 16.46
C ARG A 47 -5.15 4.64 15.86
N LYS A 48 -5.25 5.77 16.52
CA LYS A 48 -5.99 6.89 15.97
C LYS A 48 -5.40 7.33 14.64
N THR A 49 -4.08 7.35 14.56
CA THR A 49 -3.41 7.72 13.33
C THR A 49 -3.74 6.74 12.22
N PHE A 50 -3.77 5.45 12.53
CA PHE A 50 -4.16 4.46 11.54
C PHE A 50 -5.56 4.74 11.02
N TYR A 51 -6.50 4.99 11.94
CA TYR A 51 -7.89 5.22 11.54
C TYR A 51 -8.12 6.52 10.80
N LEU A 52 -7.15 7.43 10.81
CA LEU A 52 -7.24 8.62 9.98
C LEU A 52 -7.11 8.28 8.50
N HIS A 53 -6.44 7.19 8.20
CA HIS A 53 -6.14 6.82 6.81
C HIS A 53 -6.93 5.61 6.33
N TYR A 54 -7.25 4.70 7.22
CA TYR A 54 -7.91 3.44 6.85
C TYR A 54 -8.94 3.09 7.90
N ASN A 55 -10.07 2.57 7.46
CA ASN A 55 -11.10 2.13 8.40
C ASN A 55 -10.84 0.72 8.91
N THR A 56 -10.27 -0.12 8.06
CA THR A 56 -10.01 -1.51 8.41
C THR A 56 -8.71 -1.96 7.77
N LEU A 57 -8.23 -3.13 8.19
CA LEU A 57 -7.08 -3.73 7.52
C LEU A 57 -7.40 -4.11 6.08
N ASP A 58 -8.65 -4.48 5.82
CA ASP A 58 -9.06 -4.79 4.45
C ASP A 58 -8.89 -3.58 3.53
N ASP A 59 -9.20 -2.39 4.04
CA ASP A 59 -9.02 -1.17 3.25
C ASP A 59 -7.56 -0.97 2.91
N LEU A 60 -6.69 -1.20 3.88
CA LEU A 60 -5.25 -1.07 3.65
C LEU A 60 -4.78 -2.09 2.63
N LEU A 61 -5.20 -3.34 2.79
CA LEU A 61 -4.81 -4.39 1.87
C LEU A 61 -5.27 -4.08 0.46
N ARG A 62 -6.49 -3.59 0.33
CA ARG A 62 -7.03 -3.25 -0.98
C ARG A 62 -6.24 -2.15 -1.67
N GLU A 63 -5.84 -1.14 -0.90
CA GLU A 63 -5.05 -0.06 -1.47
C GLU A 63 -3.70 -0.57 -1.96
N ILE A 64 -3.05 -1.42 -1.17
CA ILE A 64 -1.77 -1.99 -1.56
C ILE A 64 -1.92 -2.83 -2.82
N GLN A 65 -2.95 -3.64 -2.88
CA GLN A 65 -3.19 -4.49 -4.04
C GLN A 65 -3.44 -3.65 -5.30
N ASN A 66 -4.20 -2.57 -5.16
CA ASN A 66 -4.46 -1.70 -6.28
C ASN A 66 -3.18 -1.05 -6.79
N GLU A 67 -2.33 -0.61 -5.89
CA GLU A 67 -1.09 0.02 -6.31
C GLU A 67 -0.15 -0.97 -6.97
N MET A 68 -0.10 -2.18 -6.46
CA MET A 68 0.72 -3.20 -7.07
C MET A 68 0.24 -3.52 -8.47
N ALA A 69 -1.06 -3.60 -8.65
CA ALA A 69 -1.63 -3.87 -9.96
C ALA A 69 -1.31 -2.75 -10.94
N GLN A 70 -1.44 -1.50 -10.49
CA GLN A 70 -1.13 -0.37 -11.35
C GLN A 70 0.34 -0.34 -11.73
N ASN A 71 1.20 -0.62 -10.79
CA ASN A 71 2.64 -0.66 -11.07
C ASN A 71 2.96 -1.76 -12.06
N PHE A 72 2.33 -2.90 -11.91
CA PHE A 72 2.55 -4.01 -12.83
C PHE A 72 2.11 -3.64 -14.24
N ILE A 73 0.94 -3.01 -14.36
CA ILE A 73 0.43 -2.59 -15.66
C ILE A 73 1.39 -1.60 -16.32
N LYS A 74 1.86 -0.62 -15.55
CA LYS A 74 2.78 0.37 -16.08
C LYS A 74 4.06 -0.29 -16.60
N ARG A 75 4.58 -1.22 -15.83
CA ARG A 75 5.79 -1.92 -16.22
C ARG A 75 5.58 -2.71 -17.50
N THR A 76 4.45 -3.40 -17.56
CA THR A 76 4.13 -4.22 -18.70
C THR A 76 3.98 -3.36 -19.95
N GLN A 77 3.31 -2.25 -19.82
CA GLN A 77 3.13 -1.35 -20.94
C GLN A 77 4.45 -0.77 -21.42
N GLY A 78 5.32 -0.50 -20.49
CA GLY A 78 6.64 0.01 -20.89
C GLY A 78 7.47 -0.99 -21.61
N LEU A 79 7.32 -2.25 -21.27
CA LEU A 79 8.09 -3.30 -21.91
C LEU A 79 7.58 -3.68 -23.28
N GLU A 80 6.36 -3.57 -23.53
CA GLU A 80 5.84 -4.12 -24.66
C GLU A 80 5.74 -3.45 -25.84
N ARG A 81 5.92 -3.80 -26.27
CA ARG A 81 5.68 -3.54 -27.02
C ARG A 81 4.84 -4.24 -27.53
N PRO A 82 4.17 -4.82 -27.71
CA PRO A 82 3.31 -5.42 -27.85
C PRO A 82 2.85 -6.20 -27.87
N ARG A 83 2.89 -6.80 -27.79
CA ARG A 83 2.33 -7.57 -27.78
C ARG A 83 1.93 -8.21 -27.71
N ASP A 84 2.34 -8.35 -27.92
CA ASP A 84 1.97 -9.01 -27.83
C ASP A 84 1.51 -9.61 -27.47
N MET A 85 1.36 -9.75 -27.18
CA MET A 85 0.79 -10.37 -26.83
C MET A 85 -0.11 -10.43 -26.94
N ASP A 86 -0.43 -10.03 -27.36
CA ASP A 86 -1.21 -10.07 -27.54
C ASP A 86 -1.63 -10.72 -28.02
N LYS A 87 -1.18 -11.14 -28.45
CA LYS A 87 -1.42 -11.76 -28.87
C LYS A 87 -1.74 -12.65 -28.50
N ILE A 88 -1.41 -12.88 -27.70
CA ILE A 88 -1.70 -13.63 -27.27
C ILE A 88 -2.73 -13.79 -27.01
N THR A 89 -2.87 -13.36 -27.17
CA THR A 89 -3.67 -13.37 -26.98
C THR A 89 -4.29 -13.71 -27.51
N ARG A 90 -4.22 -14.00 -27.96
CA ARG A 90 -4.80 -14.29 -28.43
C ARG A 90 -5.31 -14.78 -28.15
#